data_62218d875cb5a017cf155f3cf22b1fa4
#
_entry.id   62218d875cb5a017cf155f3cf22b1fa4
#
_cell.length_a   1.000
_cell.length_b   1.000
_cell.length_c   1.000
_cell.angle_alpha   90.00
_cell.angle_beta   90.00
_cell.angle_gamma   90.00
#
_symmetry.space_group_name_H-M   'P 1'
#
loop_
_entity.id
_entity.type
_entity.pdbx_description
1 polymer ?
#
loop_
_entity_poly.entity_id
_entity_poly.type
_entity_poly.pdbx_seq_one_letter_code
_entity_poly.pdbx_strand_id
1 'polypeptide(L)'
;MAVLQERTQEIRQTYQRHATDTGSPEVQTALLTERIKYLTEHFKTHPKDHHSRRGLLKLVGQRRRLLDYLRSRDVARYRDLIERLGIRK
;
A
#
# COMPACT_ATOMS: atom_id res chain seq x y z
N MET A 1 12.52 -11.65 -2.75
CA MET A 1 13.36 -10.75 -1.96
C MET A 1 13.01 -10.90 -0.48
N ALA A 2 13.96 -11.39 0.30
CA ALA A 2 13.72 -11.70 1.71
C ALA A 2 13.32 -10.45 2.51
N VAL A 3 13.97 -9.32 2.26
CA VAL A 3 13.69 -8.07 2.98
C VAL A 3 12.25 -7.61 2.74
N LEU A 4 11.77 -7.73 1.51
CA LEU A 4 10.38 -7.37 1.21
C LEU A 4 9.38 -8.32 1.85
N GLN A 5 9.72 -9.61 1.98
CA GLN A 5 8.86 -10.58 2.64
C GLN A 5 8.75 -10.28 4.14
N GLU A 6 9.86 -9.98 4.78
CA GLU A 6 9.85 -9.60 6.20
C GLU A 6 9.04 -8.34 6.42
N ARG A 7 9.23 -7.32 5.57
CA ARG A 7 8.47 -6.08 5.67
C ARG A 7 6.99 -6.31 5.41
N THR A 8 6.65 -7.21 4.50
CA THR A 8 5.26 -7.59 4.23
C THR A 8 4.60 -8.17 5.47
N GLN A 9 5.28 -9.06 6.19
CA GLN A 9 4.75 -9.63 7.43
C GLN A 9 4.54 -8.57 8.49
N GLU A 10 5.49 -7.67 8.66
CA GLU A 10 5.36 -6.56 9.62
C GLU A 10 4.13 -5.72 9.31
N ILE A 11 3.93 -5.38 8.03
CA ILE A 11 2.80 -4.56 7.62
C ILE A 11 1.49 -5.29 7.87
N ARG A 12 1.42 -6.57 7.55
CA ARG A 12 0.22 -7.36 7.83
C ARG A 12 -0.13 -7.35 9.30
N GLN A 13 0.86 -7.58 10.16
CA GLN A 13 0.65 -7.60 11.60
C GLN A 13 0.20 -6.24 12.13
N THR A 14 0.76 -5.17 11.58
CA THR A 14 0.45 -3.81 12.02
C THR A 14 -0.97 -3.37 11.64
N TYR A 15 -1.43 -3.75 10.43
CA TYR A 15 -2.68 -3.22 9.87
C TYR A 15 -3.83 -4.22 9.88
N GLN A 16 -3.57 -5.49 10.20
CA GLN A 16 -4.65 -6.46 10.23
C GLN A 16 -5.66 -6.15 11.33
N ARG A 17 -6.93 -6.45 11.07
CA ARG A 17 -8.02 -6.20 12.00
C ARG A 17 -8.11 -7.29 13.07
N HIS A 18 -7.62 -8.47 12.76
CA HIS A 18 -7.54 -9.60 13.67
C HIS A 18 -6.41 -10.52 13.22
N ALA A 19 -6.03 -11.48 14.06
CA ALA A 19 -4.82 -12.27 13.85
C ALA A 19 -4.79 -13.03 12.51
N THR A 20 -5.96 -13.36 11.95
CA THR A 20 -6.05 -14.10 10.71
C THR A 20 -6.33 -13.23 9.50
N ASP A 21 -6.40 -11.91 9.67
CA ASP A 21 -6.71 -10.98 8.58
C ASP A 21 -5.48 -10.79 7.69
N THR A 22 -5.55 -11.30 6.47
CA THR A 22 -4.49 -11.13 5.47
C THR A 22 -4.97 -10.39 4.24
N GLY A 23 -6.27 -10.11 4.13
CA GLY A 23 -6.86 -9.56 2.91
C GLY A 23 -7.75 -8.35 3.09
N SER A 24 -7.80 -7.72 4.25
CA SER A 24 -8.64 -6.54 4.43
C SER A 24 -8.13 -5.37 3.58
N PRO A 25 -9.00 -4.40 3.25
CA PRO A 25 -8.54 -3.21 2.53
C PRO A 25 -7.40 -2.48 3.21
N GLU A 26 -7.38 -2.47 4.55
CA GLU A 26 -6.29 -1.84 5.30
C GLU A 26 -4.96 -2.52 5.05
N VAL A 27 -4.92 -3.84 5.15
CA VAL A 27 -3.69 -4.60 4.91
C VAL A 27 -3.23 -4.46 3.46
N GLN A 28 -4.15 -4.61 2.51
CA GLN A 28 -3.80 -4.49 1.10
C GLN A 28 -3.28 -3.10 0.74
N THR A 29 -3.91 -2.05 1.27
CA THR A 29 -3.49 -0.68 1.02
C THR A 29 -2.10 -0.43 1.61
N ALA A 30 -1.83 -0.94 2.82
CA ALA A 30 -0.53 -0.79 3.46
C ALA A 30 0.56 -1.49 2.64
N LEU A 31 0.30 -2.69 2.13
CA LEU A 31 1.25 -3.42 1.30
C LEU A 31 1.53 -2.68 -0.01
N LEU A 32 0.50 -2.16 -0.65
CA LEU A 32 0.66 -1.38 -1.88
C LEU A 32 1.47 -0.11 -1.63
N THR A 33 1.23 0.56 -0.50
CA THR A 33 1.96 1.76 -0.13
C THR A 33 3.46 1.46 0.02
N GLU A 34 3.80 0.33 0.63
CA GLU A 34 5.21 -0.06 0.78
C GLU A 34 5.85 -0.33 -0.58
N ARG A 35 5.15 -1.01 -1.48
CA ARG A 35 5.66 -1.24 -2.84
C ARG A 35 5.84 0.06 -3.60
N ILE A 36 4.90 0.99 -3.46
CA ILE A 36 4.98 2.30 -4.11
C ILE A 36 6.22 3.05 -3.62
N LYS A 37 6.48 3.04 -2.31
CA LYS A 37 7.68 3.64 -1.74
C LYS A 37 8.95 3.03 -2.31
N TYR A 38 8.99 1.70 -2.39
CA TYR A 38 10.13 0.99 -2.93
C TYR A 38 10.42 1.40 -4.38
N LEU A 39 9.38 1.43 -5.23
CA LEU A 39 9.55 1.82 -6.63
C LEU A 39 9.90 3.30 -6.78
N THR A 40 9.36 4.15 -5.93
CA THR A 40 9.70 5.58 -5.94
C THR A 40 11.19 5.78 -5.67
N GLU A 41 11.73 5.05 -4.69
CA GLU A 41 13.17 5.08 -4.43
C GLU A 41 13.97 4.51 -5.60
N HIS A 42 13.47 3.44 -6.22
CA HIS A 42 14.11 2.82 -7.38
C HIS A 42 14.31 3.83 -8.51
N PHE A 43 13.33 4.72 -8.74
CA PHE A 43 13.42 5.70 -9.83
C PHE A 43 14.46 6.78 -9.60
N LYS A 44 14.91 6.98 -8.37
CA LYS A 44 16.00 7.92 -8.10
C LYS A 44 17.30 7.46 -8.74
N THR A 45 17.50 6.15 -8.83
CA THR A 45 18.70 5.57 -9.45
C THR A 45 18.45 5.02 -10.85
N HIS A 46 17.19 4.80 -11.22
CA HIS A 46 16.82 4.21 -12.52
C HIS A 46 15.69 5.01 -13.17
N PRO A 47 15.91 6.29 -13.51
CA PRO A 47 14.82 7.16 -13.99
C PRO A 47 14.26 6.76 -15.35
N LYS A 48 14.97 5.92 -16.11
CA LYS A 48 14.55 5.50 -17.46
C LYS A 48 13.91 4.10 -17.47
N ASP A 49 13.64 3.53 -16.31
CA ASP A 49 13.01 2.22 -16.21
C ASP A 49 11.51 2.34 -16.45
N HIS A 50 11.11 2.21 -17.70
CA HIS A 50 9.71 2.40 -18.11
C HIS A 50 8.81 1.25 -17.65
N HIS A 51 9.33 0.04 -17.51
CA HIS A 51 8.55 -1.09 -17.00
C HIS A 51 8.15 -0.85 -15.53
N SER A 52 9.10 -0.45 -14.70
CA SER A 52 8.81 -0.16 -13.30
C SER A 52 7.88 1.03 -13.15
N ARG A 53 8.01 2.04 -14.02
CA ARG A 53 7.11 3.19 -13.99
C ARG A 53 5.68 2.79 -14.30
N ARG A 54 5.49 1.91 -15.29
CA ARG A 54 4.16 1.40 -15.62
C ARG A 54 3.60 0.59 -14.45
N GLY A 55 4.44 -0.24 -13.82
CA GLY A 55 4.05 -0.99 -12.64
C GLY A 55 3.65 -0.08 -11.47
N LEU A 56 4.41 1.00 -11.27
CA LEU A 56 4.08 1.99 -10.23
C LEU A 56 2.70 2.61 -10.46
N LEU A 57 2.39 2.99 -11.69
CA LEU A 57 1.08 3.56 -12.01
C LEU A 57 -0.05 2.59 -11.74
N LYS A 58 0.14 1.30 -12.03
CA LYS A 58 -0.84 0.27 -11.70
C LYS A 58 -1.06 0.15 -10.19
N LEU A 59 0.03 0.17 -9.41
CA LEU A 59 -0.07 0.07 -7.95
C LEU A 59 -0.79 1.29 -7.36
N VAL A 60 -0.49 2.48 -7.87
CA VAL A 60 -1.17 3.70 -7.42
C VAL A 60 -2.67 3.61 -7.72
N GLY A 61 -3.02 3.14 -8.91
CA GLY A 61 -4.43 2.96 -9.29
C GLY A 61 -5.14 1.93 -8.41
N GLN A 62 -4.50 0.82 -8.09
CA GLN A 62 -5.05 -0.20 -7.20
C GLN A 62 -5.27 0.35 -5.79
N ARG A 63 -4.27 1.10 -5.27
CA ARG A 63 -4.40 1.71 -3.95
C ARG A 63 -5.56 2.68 -3.89
N ARG A 64 -5.72 3.50 -4.93
CA ARG A 64 -6.82 4.45 -5.00
C ARG A 64 -8.18 3.74 -4.97
N ARG A 65 -8.31 2.66 -5.72
CA ARG A 65 -9.56 1.89 -5.73
C ARG A 65 -9.87 1.28 -4.37
N LEU A 66 -8.85 0.75 -3.69
CA LEU A 66 -9.04 0.20 -2.34
C LEU A 66 -9.45 1.28 -1.35
N LEU A 67 -8.82 2.46 -1.42
CA LEU A 67 -9.16 3.57 -0.54
C LEU A 67 -10.57 4.09 -0.82
N ASP A 68 -10.96 4.21 -2.08
CA ASP A 68 -12.30 4.65 -2.44
C ASP A 68 -13.34 3.64 -1.96
N TYR A 69 -13.08 2.35 -2.10
CA TYR A 69 -13.95 1.30 -1.59
C TYR A 69 -14.11 1.41 -0.08
N LEU A 70 -12.99 1.55 0.63
CA LEU A 70 -13.03 1.64 2.09
C LEU A 70 -13.79 2.89 2.54
N ARG A 71 -13.58 4.01 1.88
CA ARG A 71 -14.28 5.25 2.21
C ARG A 71 -15.80 5.10 2.03
N SER A 72 -16.22 4.37 1.00
CA SER A 72 -17.63 4.14 0.75
C SER A 72 -18.26 3.22 1.78
N ARG A 73 -17.47 2.35 2.42
CA ARG A 73 -17.96 1.38 3.39
C ARG A 73 -17.87 1.90 4.83
N ASP A 74 -16.78 2.57 5.15
CA ASP A 74 -16.54 3.01 6.53
C ASP A 74 -15.56 4.19 6.52
N VAL A 75 -16.12 5.39 6.63
CA VAL A 75 -15.33 6.64 6.56
C VAL A 75 -14.34 6.72 7.71
N ALA A 76 -14.71 6.24 8.89
CA ALA A 76 -13.82 6.30 10.06
C ALA A 76 -12.57 5.42 9.84
N ARG A 77 -12.76 4.22 9.31
CA ARG A 77 -11.64 3.34 8.97
C ARG A 77 -10.75 3.96 7.90
N TYR A 78 -11.36 4.59 6.89
CA TYR A 78 -10.61 5.27 5.83
C TYR A 78 -9.74 6.38 6.38
N ARG A 79 -10.30 7.25 7.24
CA ARG A 79 -9.55 8.36 7.83
C ARG A 79 -8.41 7.86 8.71
N ASP A 80 -8.67 6.86 9.54
CA ASP A 80 -7.64 6.27 10.38
C ASP A 80 -6.49 5.70 9.54
N LEU A 81 -6.81 5.01 8.46
CA LEU A 81 -5.82 4.40 7.60
C LEU A 81 -4.93 5.44 6.91
N ILE A 82 -5.51 6.49 6.33
CA ILE A 82 -4.69 7.50 5.65
C ILE A 82 -3.81 8.26 6.62
N GLU A 83 -4.26 8.47 7.87
CA GLU A 83 -3.40 9.06 8.90
C GLU A 83 -2.24 8.15 9.25
N ARG A 84 -2.52 6.85 9.47
CA ARG A 84 -1.48 5.88 9.83
C ARG A 84 -0.44 5.71 8.72
N LEU A 85 -0.86 5.77 7.47
CA LEU A 85 0.03 5.63 6.32
C LEU A 85 0.68 6.94 5.90
N GLY A 86 0.20 8.06 6.41
CA GLY A 86 0.73 9.37 6.05
C GLY A 86 0.50 9.73 4.59
N ILE A 87 -0.59 9.26 4.01
CA ILE A 87 -0.91 9.54 2.61
C ILE A 87 -2.04 10.53 2.50
N ARG A 88 -2.04 11.26 1.40
CA ARG A 88 -3.16 12.15 1.06
C ARG A 88 -4.14 11.36 0.21
N LYS A 89 -5.33 11.23 0.73
CA LYS A 89 -6.45 10.75 0.04
C LYS A 89 -6.25 10.02 -1.29
#